data_910d25dfd863a36f1243c81a761f2f7a
#
_entry.id   910d25dfd863a36f1243c81a761f2f7a
#
_cell.length_a   1.000
_cell.length_b   1.000
_cell.length_c   1.000
_cell.angle_alpha   90.00
_cell.angle_beta   90.00
_cell.angle_gamma   90.00
#
_symmetry.space_group_name_H-M   'P 1'
#
loop_
_entity.id
_entity.type
_entity.pdbx_description
1 polymer ?
#
loop_
_entity_poly.entity_id
_entity_poly.type
_entity_poly.pdbx_seq_one_letter_code
_entity_poly.pdbx_strand_id
1 'polypeptide(L)'
;MKKYLLLAHGDVDQSPEAQHAHQAWWASLQGHVIDSGNPLFNGHDVSRLGDVSTLGTDDTPAIGYSILEAESMDEAVALLAGCPMDMWVYEAMPM
;
A
#
# COMPACT_ATOMS: atom_id res chain seq x y z
N MET A 1 -4.06 -16.02 11.07
CA MET A 1 -4.45 -14.74 10.46
C MET A 1 -4.15 -14.73 8.97
N LYS A 2 -4.88 -13.89 8.24
CA LYS A 2 -4.67 -13.74 6.80
C LYS A 2 -3.68 -12.61 6.51
N LYS A 3 -3.06 -12.70 5.36
CA LYS A 3 -2.06 -11.72 4.91
C LYS A 3 -2.71 -10.78 3.90
N TYR A 4 -2.42 -9.50 4.01
CA TYR A 4 -2.97 -8.45 3.15
C TYR A 4 -1.85 -7.60 2.58
N LEU A 5 -1.90 -7.36 1.27
CA LEU A 5 -1.00 -6.45 0.58
C LEU A 5 -1.67 -5.08 0.50
N LEU A 6 -0.99 -4.07 0.99
CA LEU A 6 -1.39 -2.68 0.84
C LEU A 6 -0.54 -2.03 -0.24
N LEU A 7 -1.20 -1.39 -1.19
CA LEU A 7 -0.54 -0.60 -2.23
C LEU A 7 -1.02 0.84 -2.12
N ALA A 8 -0.13 1.73 -1.73
CA ALA A 8 -0.40 3.16 -1.78
C ALA A 8 -0.37 3.61 -3.24
N HIS A 9 -1.29 4.49 -3.62
CA HIS A 9 -1.37 4.97 -4.99
C HIS A 9 -1.80 6.44 -5.03
N GLY A 10 -1.57 7.06 -6.19
CA GLY A 10 -1.94 8.45 -6.40
C GLY A 10 -0.86 9.41 -5.92
N ASP A 11 -1.26 10.65 -5.68
CA ASP A 11 -0.36 11.71 -5.25
C ASP A 11 -0.10 11.64 -3.76
N VAL A 12 1.11 12.02 -3.34
CA VAL A 12 1.48 12.12 -1.94
C VAL A 12 1.34 13.55 -1.49
N ASP A 13 0.55 13.77 -0.44
CA ASP A 13 0.52 15.05 0.26
C ASP A 13 1.75 15.11 1.17
N GLN A 14 2.66 16.06 0.88
CA GLN A 14 3.90 16.22 1.63
C GLN A 14 3.82 17.31 2.69
N SER A 15 2.60 17.76 3.03
CA SER A 15 2.42 18.76 4.08
C SER A 15 2.87 18.20 5.44
N PRO A 16 3.27 19.07 6.39
CA PRO A 16 3.61 18.61 7.74
C PRO A 16 2.46 17.86 8.41
N GLU A 17 1.23 18.28 8.16
CA GLU A 17 0.04 17.63 8.71
C GLU A 17 -0.13 16.19 8.19
N ALA A 18 0.08 16.00 6.88
CA ALA A 18 -0.01 14.67 6.28
C ALA A 18 1.12 13.76 6.76
N GLN A 19 2.33 14.30 6.91
CA GLN A 19 3.45 13.52 7.43
C GLN A 19 3.20 13.10 8.88
N HIS A 20 2.65 14.00 9.69
CA HIS A 20 2.30 13.69 11.07
C HIS A 20 1.19 12.64 11.13
N ALA A 21 0.17 12.79 10.30
CA ALA A 21 -0.92 11.81 10.22
C ALA A 21 -0.41 10.44 9.78
N HIS A 22 0.54 10.40 8.83
CA HIS A 22 1.15 9.16 8.38
C HIS A 22 1.91 8.46 9.51
N GLN A 23 2.69 9.20 10.28
CA GLN A 23 3.42 8.65 11.42
C GLN A 23 2.47 8.10 12.48
N ALA A 24 1.41 8.84 12.79
CA ALA A 24 0.42 8.42 13.79
C ALA A 24 -0.33 7.17 13.32
N TRP A 25 -0.73 7.14 12.04
CA TRP A 25 -1.40 5.97 11.47
C TRP A 25 -0.48 4.74 11.51
N TRP A 26 0.79 4.91 11.09
CA TRP A 26 1.75 3.82 11.07
C TRP A 26 1.97 3.25 12.47
N ALA A 27 2.06 4.13 13.48
CA ALA A 27 2.21 3.71 14.86
C ALA A 27 0.99 2.89 15.33
N SER A 28 -0.21 3.16 14.80
CA SER A 28 -1.42 2.42 15.16
C SER A 28 -1.43 0.99 14.60
N LEU A 29 -0.58 0.68 13.63
CA LEU A 29 -0.52 -0.65 13.00
C LEU A 29 0.38 -1.63 13.76
N GLN A 30 0.98 -1.23 14.88
CA GLN A 30 1.88 -2.08 15.64
C GLN A 30 1.22 -3.42 15.97
N GLY A 31 1.95 -4.51 15.72
CA GLY A 31 1.44 -5.85 15.92
C GLY A 31 0.75 -6.47 14.70
N HIS A 32 0.41 -5.67 13.69
CA HIS A 32 -0.19 -6.18 12.46
C HIS A 32 0.80 -6.21 11.28
N VAL A 33 1.93 -5.54 11.37
CA VAL A 33 2.86 -5.39 10.26
C VAL A 33 3.72 -6.64 10.10
N ILE A 34 3.65 -7.28 8.92
CA ILE A 34 4.54 -8.38 8.56
C ILE A 34 5.77 -7.83 7.84
N ASP A 35 5.55 -6.88 6.92
CA ASP A 35 6.61 -6.23 6.17
C ASP A 35 6.22 -4.76 6.02
N SER A 36 7.05 -3.87 6.54
CA SER A 36 6.79 -2.43 6.45
C SER A 36 6.90 -1.92 5.01
N GLY A 37 7.57 -2.67 4.14
CA GLY A 37 7.65 -2.34 2.73
C GLY A 37 8.57 -1.19 2.41
N ASN A 38 8.41 -0.68 1.20
CA ASN A 38 9.24 0.40 0.68
C ASN A 38 8.42 1.30 -0.26
N PRO A 39 8.86 2.54 -0.45
CA PRO A 39 8.36 3.34 -1.58
C PRO A 39 8.68 2.65 -2.90
N LEU A 40 7.82 2.83 -3.89
CA LEU A 40 7.97 2.22 -5.21
C LEU A 40 8.17 3.30 -6.28
N PHE A 41 9.04 3.00 -7.24
CA PHE A 41 9.28 3.88 -8.40
C PHE A 41 9.81 3.02 -9.55
N ASN A 42 9.91 3.62 -10.75
CA ASN A 42 10.45 2.95 -11.95
C ASN A 42 9.68 1.67 -12.32
N GLY A 43 8.35 1.72 -12.27
CA GLY A 43 7.54 0.57 -12.62
C GLY A 43 7.49 0.32 -14.13
N HIS A 44 7.44 -0.95 -14.50
CA HIS A 44 7.25 -1.37 -15.87
C HIS A 44 6.15 -2.40 -15.95
N ASP A 45 5.38 -2.36 -17.03
CA ASP A 45 4.43 -3.40 -17.39
C ASP A 45 5.12 -4.32 -18.39
N VAL A 46 5.22 -5.59 -18.05
CA VAL A 46 5.82 -6.59 -18.93
C VAL A 46 4.76 -7.62 -19.26
N SER A 47 4.35 -7.67 -20.53
CA SER A 47 3.36 -8.63 -20.97
C SER A 47 3.98 -10.04 -20.98
N ARG A 48 3.11 -11.06 -20.96
CA ARG A 48 3.57 -12.44 -21.07
C ARG A 48 4.23 -12.75 -22.42
N LEU A 49 4.05 -11.87 -23.41
CA LEU A 49 4.68 -11.98 -24.72
C LEU A 49 6.02 -11.23 -24.79
N GLY A 50 6.42 -10.57 -23.70
CA GLY A 50 7.67 -9.86 -23.60
C GLY A 50 7.61 -8.38 -23.93
N ASP A 51 6.42 -7.84 -24.23
CA ASP A 51 6.26 -6.40 -24.47
C ASP A 51 6.43 -5.64 -23.16
N VAL A 52 7.18 -4.53 -23.20
CA VAL A 52 7.50 -3.74 -22.00
C VAL A 52 6.99 -2.31 -22.22
N SER A 53 6.28 -1.79 -21.23
CA SER A 53 5.87 -0.39 -21.19
C SER A 53 6.16 0.21 -19.82
N THR A 54 6.32 1.53 -19.74
CA THR A 54 6.61 2.23 -18.50
C THR A 54 5.31 2.51 -17.75
N LEU A 55 5.31 2.21 -16.45
CA LEU A 55 4.21 2.57 -15.54
C LEU A 55 4.50 3.90 -14.85
N GLY A 56 3.50 4.42 -14.17
CA GLY A 56 3.65 5.61 -13.35
C GLY A 56 3.46 6.92 -14.09
N THR A 57 3.00 6.83 -15.34
CA THR A 57 2.65 8.01 -16.13
C THR A 57 1.14 8.25 -16.17
N ASP A 58 0.38 7.39 -15.53
CA ASP A 58 -1.07 7.52 -15.37
C ASP A 58 -1.41 8.29 -14.10
N ASP A 59 -2.71 8.48 -13.86
CA ASP A 59 -3.20 9.29 -12.75
C ASP A 59 -3.10 8.61 -11.39
N THR A 60 -2.86 7.29 -11.35
CA THR A 60 -2.88 6.52 -10.11
C THR A 60 -1.73 5.51 -10.03
N PRO A 61 -0.47 5.99 -10.06
CA PRO A 61 0.66 5.06 -9.94
C PRO A 61 0.72 4.44 -8.55
N ALA A 62 1.20 3.20 -8.47
CA ALA A 62 1.55 2.61 -7.18
C ALA A 62 2.83 3.26 -6.67
N ILE A 63 2.79 3.80 -5.44
CA ILE A 63 3.88 4.59 -4.88
C ILE A 63 4.50 3.97 -3.64
N GLY A 64 3.95 2.86 -3.14
CA GLY A 64 4.51 2.17 -1.98
C GLY A 64 3.74 0.91 -1.69
N TYR A 65 4.36 0.02 -0.92
CA TYR A 65 3.69 -1.20 -0.49
C TYR A 65 4.02 -1.51 0.96
N SER A 66 3.13 -2.27 1.60
CA SER A 66 3.38 -2.91 2.88
C SER A 66 2.54 -4.19 2.97
N ILE A 67 2.89 -5.06 3.91
CA ILE A 67 2.17 -6.30 4.13
C ILE A 67 1.73 -6.36 5.60
N LEU A 68 0.44 -6.55 5.80
CA LEU A 68 -0.15 -6.65 7.12
C LEU A 68 -0.79 -8.03 7.32
N GLU A 69 -1.05 -8.38 8.57
CA GLU A 69 -1.91 -9.51 8.91
C GLU A 69 -3.16 -9.02 9.64
N ALA A 70 -4.28 -9.66 9.36
CA ALA A 70 -5.56 -9.36 9.97
C ALA A 70 -6.47 -10.59 9.91
N GLU A 71 -7.52 -10.61 10.72
CA GLU A 71 -8.46 -11.73 10.78
C GLU A 71 -9.36 -11.78 9.54
N SER A 72 -9.65 -10.62 8.94
CA SER A 72 -10.59 -10.51 7.81
C SER A 72 -10.28 -9.27 6.99
N MET A 73 -10.88 -9.19 5.80
CA MET A 73 -10.80 -7.98 4.97
C MET A 73 -11.42 -6.78 5.71
N ASP A 74 -12.50 -6.97 6.44
CA ASP A 74 -13.12 -5.89 7.20
C ASP A 74 -12.15 -5.31 8.24
N GLU A 75 -11.40 -6.17 8.93
CA GLU A 75 -10.38 -5.72 9.87
C GLU A 75 -9.24 -5.01 9.14
N ALA A 76 -8.78 -5.57 8.01
CA ALA A 76 -7.70 -4.95 7.22
C ALA A 76 -8.09 -3.55 6.77
N VAL A 77 -9.33 -3.38 6.28
CA VAL A 77 -9.85 -2.07 5.87
C VAL A 77 -9.95 -1.13 7.08
N ALA A 78 -10.40 -1.63 8.22
CA ALA A 78 -10.52 -0.83 9.43
C ALA A 78 -9.16 -0.31 9.91
N LEU A 79 -8.09 -1.06 9.69
CA LEU A 79 -6.73 -0.64 10.04
C LEU A 79 -6.24 0.56 9.21
N LEU A 80 -6.91 0.88 8.11
CA LEU A 80 -6.56 2.02 7.27
C LEU A 80 -7.18 3.33 7.77
N ALA A 81 -7.96 3.30 8.84
CA ALA A 81 -8.53 4.52 9.41
C ALA A 81 -7.41 5.48 9.82
N GLY A 82 -7.51 6.72 9.35
CA GLY A 82 -6.49 7.74 9.61
C GLY A 82 -5.32 7.75 8.63
N CYS A 83 -5.26 6.80 7.69
CA CYS A 83 -4.24 6.80 6.66
C CYS A 83 -4.42 8.02 5.74
N PRO A 84 -3.36 8.84 5.52
CA PRO A 84 -3.48 10.04 4.70
C PRO A 84 -3.28 9.79 3.20
N MET A 85 -3.20 8.52 2.78
CA MET A 85 -2.98 8.15 1.39
C MET A 85 -4.10 7.24 0.91
N ASP A 86 -4.34 7.25 -0.39
CA ASP A 86 -5.22 6.27 -1.01
C ASP A 86 -4.53 4.92 -1.08
N MET A 87 -5.26 3.87 -0.76
CA MET A 87 -4.72 2.51 -0.66
C MET A 87 -5.58 1.52 -1.41
N TRP A 88 -4.92 0.63 -2.15
CA TRP A 88 -5.54 -0.63 -2.58
C TRP A 88 -5.18 -1.71 -1.57
N VAL A 89 -6.16 -2.53 -1.22
CA VAL A 89 -5.99 -3.63 -0.27
C VAL A 89 -6.33 -4.94 -0.96
N TYR A 90 -5.39 -5.87 -0.98
CA TYR A 90 -5.60 -7.19 -1.56
C TYR A 90 -5.36 -8.26 -0.51
N GLU A 91 -6.25 -9.24 -0.45
CA GLU A 91 -6.02 -10.43 0.36
C GLU A 91 -5.09 -11.37 -0.41
N ALA A 92 -4.00 -11.79 0.22
CA ALA A 92 -3.10 -12.75 -0.37
C ALA A 92 -3.68 -14.16 -0.20
N MET A 93 -3.88 -14.86 -1.31
CA MET A 93 -4.37 -16.23 -1.27
C MET A 93 -3.27 -17.16 -0.76
N PRO A 94 -3.58 -18.05 0.20
CA PRO A 94 -2.59 -19.06 0.59
C PRO A 94 -2.36 -20.02 -0.58
N MET A 95 -1.08 -20.32 -0.79
CA MET A 95 -0.68 -21.21 -1.87
C MET A 95 -0.32 -22.60 -1.33
#